data_4213be01f151008affe69a20192b0cbb
#
_entry.id   4213be01f151008affe69a20192b0cbb
#
_cell.length_a   1.000
_cell.length_b   1.000
_cell.length_c   1.000
_cell.angle_alpha   90.00
_cell.angle_beta   90.00
_cell.angle_gamma   90.00
#
_symmetry.space_group_name_H-M   'P 1'
#
loop_
_entity.id
_entity.type
_entity.pdbx_description
1 polymer ?
#
loop_
_entity_poly.entity_id
_entity_poly.type
_entity_poly.pdbx_seq_one_letter_code
_entity_poly.pdbx_strand_id
1 'polypeptide(L)'
;MEEEDDDMVKEGLIASPREIFSISGPIHLTSIDWNNSHHRTSVASCLVQAVYTLERDRQQNRIGLRSQANHWWEFFNFTLAETLIDQSDGSIYGGVFEYKLFSYNYQYNPHSKMPPRHVIAFRGTIMKRHSRSRDLRLDLRCIRDRLQDSTRFVHAIEVIQTAVAKTGNAAVWLAGHSLGAAVALLAGKIMTRNGFPIETYLFNPPFSSIPIEKLVKSERLKHGVRFAGSVVKAGVAIAVKGRHHHNKGQEDDSFMKLATWIPYLYVNPSDPICSEYIGYFKHRNKMFAIGASKIEMIATRNSLRSLLSGGGGGGSGGSSCSDSSSEPLHLLPTAYMTINTSKSPDFKRAHGLHQWWDPMFNGEYVLHQFNH
;
A
#
# COMPACT_ATOMS: atom_id res chain seq x y z
N MET A 1 26.27 -15.90 -20.14
CA MET A 1 25.87 -16.03 -18.72
C MET A 1 24.37 -16.20 -18.71
N GLU A 2 24.03 -17.29 -19.37
CA GLU A 2 22.72 -17.83 -19.71
C GLU A 2 22.52 -19.21 -19.08
N GLU A 3 23.40 -19.60 -18.12
CA GLU A 3 23.50 -21.00 -17.67
C GLU A 3 22.65 -21.35 -16.44
N GLU A 4 22.05 -20.41 -15.72
CA GLU A 4 21.22 -20.75 -14.56
C GLU A 4 19.70 -20.75 -14.82
N ASP A 5 19.25 -20.24 -15.96
CA ASP A 5 17.86 -20.45 -16.42
C ASP A 5 17.75 -21.78 -17.22
N ASP A 6 18.86 -22.36 -17.65
CA ASP A 6 18.90 -23.60 -18.44
C ASP A 6 18.84 -24.88 -17.60
N ASP A 7 19.22 -24.81 -16.32
CA ASP A 7 19.15 -25.99 -15.41
C ASP A 7 17.72 -26.29 -14.91
N MET A 8 16.81 -25.33 -14.96
CA MET A 8 15.38 -25.57 -14.65
C MET A 8 14.56 -25.99 -15.87
N VAL A 9 15.09 -25.84 -17.08
CA VAL A 9 14.45 -26.25 -18.34
C VAL A 9 14.67 -27.75 -18.63
N LYS A 10 15.58 -28.40 -17.92
CA LYS A 10 15.92 -29.82 -18.13
C LYS A 10 15.08 -30.83 -17.33
N GLU A 11 14.32 -30.39 -16.34
CA GLU A 11 13.30 -31.23 -15.70
C GLU A 11 11.91 -30.83 -16.19
N GLY A 12 11.51 -31.42 -17.28
CA GLY A 12 10.18 -31.51 -17.89
C GLY A 12 9.07 -30.61 -17.37
N LEU A 13 8.79 -29.48 -18.06
CA LEU A 13 7.45 -28.93 -18.32
C LEU A 13 6.56 -28.55 -17.14
N ILE A 14 7.08 -28.02 -16.07
CA ILE A 14 6.24 -27.30 -15.13
C ILE A 14 6.56 -25.80 -15.29
N ALA A 15 5.69 -25.06 -16.02
CA ALA A 15 5.77 -23.60 -16.12
C ALA A 15 5.84 -23.00 -14.71
N SER A 16 6.69 -21.99 -14.51
CA SER A 16 6.78 -21.32 -13.22
C SER A 16 5.41 -20.72 -12.84
N PRO A 17 5.08 -20.56 -11.56
CA PRO A 17 3.82 -19.90 -11.15
C PRO A 17 3.61 -18.54 -11.79
N ARG A 18 4.71 -17.87 -12.15
CA ARG A 18 4.71 -16.59 -12.85
C ARG A 18 4.31 -16.72 -14.32
N GLU A 19 4.81 -17.76 -15.00
CA GLU A 19 4.46 -18.03 -16.39
C GLU A 19 3.02 -18.49 -16.51
N ILE A 20 2.56 -19.35 -15.62
CA ILE A 20 1.15 -19.75 -15.54
C ILE A 20 0.26 -18.52 -15.34
N PHE A 21 0.62 -17.63 -14.42
CA PHE A 21 -0.14 -16.42 -14.20
C PHE A 21 -0.16 -15.50 -15.42
N SER A 22 0.97 -15.37 -16.12
CA SER A 22 1.06 -14.55 -17.35
C SER A 22 0.20 -15.07 -18.49
N ILE A 23 -0.03 -16.37 -18.52
CA ILE A 23 -0.83 -17.05 -19.57
C ILE A 23 -2.32 -17.08 -19.22
N SER A 24 -2.66 -17.38 -18.00
CA SER A 24 -4.04 -17.75 -17.60
C SER A 24 -4.63 -16.91 -16.48
N GLY A 25 -3.85 -15.98 -15.88
CA GLY A 25 -4.28 -15.32 -14.65
C GLY A 25 -4.42 -16.31 -13.48
N PRO A 26 -5.18 -15.98 -12.42
CA PRO A 26 -5.46 -16.89 -11.32
C PRO A 26 -6.51 -17.92 -11.75
N ILE A 27 -6.06 -19.07 -12.19
CA ILE A 27 -6.90 -20.17 -12.75
C ILE A 27 -7.97 -20.71 -11.81
N HIS A 28 -7.86 -20.45 -10.51
CA HIS A 28 -8.87 -20.86 -9.52
C HIS A 28 -10.08 -19.92 -9.45
N LEU A 29 -9.99 -18.71 -10.01
CA LEU A 29 -11.07 -17.73 -10.04
C LEU A 29 -11.83 -17.83 -11.37
N THR A 30 -12.71 -18.83 -11.49
CA THR A 30 -13.59 -18.99 -12.68
C THR A 30 -14.79 -18.05 -12.64
N SER A 31 -15.20 -17.62 -11.44
CA SER A 31 -16.22 -16.59 -11.21
C SER A 31 -15.88 -15.81 -9.95
N ILE A 32 -16.19 -14.50 -9.95
CA ILE A 32 -15.89 -13.63 -8.82
C ILE A 32 -17.13 -13.42 -7.97
N ASP A 33 -17.08 -13.86 -6.72
CA ASP A 33 -18.01 -13.45 -5.68
C ASP A 33 -17.47 -12.18 -5.00
N TRP A 34 -18.08 -11.05 -5.28
CA TRP A 34 -17.68 -9.75 -4.72
C TRP A 34 -17.93 -9.62 -3.22
N ASN A 35 -18.73 -10.49 -2.61
CA ASN A 35 -18.90 -10.57 -1.17
C ASN A 35 -17.72 -11.31 -0.50
N ASN A 36 -17.04 -12.18 -1.23
CA ASN A 36 -15.87 -12.90 -0.75
C ASN A 36 -14.65 -11.97 -0.69
N SER A 37 -14.11 -11.76 0.50
CA SER A 37 -12.94 -10.89 0.71
C SER A 37 -11.69 -11.40 0.02
N HIS A 38 -11.48 -12.74 -0.06
CA HIS A 38 -10.33 -13.32 -0.73
C HIS A 38 -10.41 -13.14 -2.25
N HIS A 39 -11.60 -13.26 -2.86
CA HIS A 39 -11.79 -12.96 -4.29
C HIS A 39 -11.47 -11.50 -4.59
N ARG A 40 -11.94 -10.55 -3.76
CA ARG A 40 -11.59 -9.12 -3.92
C ARG A 40 -10.10 -8.87 -3.79
N THR A 41 -9.46 -9.48 -2.79
CA THR A 41 -8.00 -9.43 -2.60
C THR A 41 -7.26 -9.97 -3.82
N SER A 42 -7.70 -11.13 -4.33
CA SER A 42 -7.11 -11.75 -5.51
C SER A 42 -7.22 -10.86 -6.74
N VAL A 43 -8.39 -10.28 -7.01
CA VAL A 43 -8.56 -9.32 -8.11
C VAL A 43 -7.63 -8.12 -7.95
N ALA A 44 -7.63 -7.46 -6.78
CA ALA A 44 -6.81 -6.29 -6.55
C ALA A 44 -5.31 -6.57 -6.72
N SER A 45 -4.80 -7.67 -6.15
CA SER A 45 -3.40 -8.06 -6.28
C SER A 45 -3.02 -8.46 -7.71
N CYS A 46 -3.91 -9.15 -8.43
CA CYS A 46 -3.72 -9.51 -9.82
C CYS A 46 -3.65 -8.28 -10.74
N LEU A 47 -4.49 -7.28 -10.54
CA LEU A 47 -4.42 -6.03 -11.31
C LEU A 47 -3.12 -5.25 -11.03
N VAL A 48 -2.60 -5.29 -9.80
CA VAL A 48 -1.25 -4.77 -9.52
C VAL A 48 -0.17 -5.57 -10.25
N GLN A 49 -0.29 -6.91 -10.30
CA GLN A 49 0.63 -7.77 -11.05
C GLN A 49 0.58 -7.47 -12.56
N ALA A 50 -0.58 -7.11 -13.11
CA ALA A 50 -0.70 -6.67 -14.50
C ALA A 50 0.23 -5.50 -14.80
N VAL A 51 0.26 -4.50 -13.92
CA VAL A 51 1.14 -3.32 -14.10
C VAL A 51 2.62 -3.72 -14.11
N TYR A 52 3.03 -4.68 -13.26
CA TYR A 52 4.39 -5.23 -13.33
C TYR A 52 4.67 -5.93 -14.66
N THR A 53 3.71 -6.67 -15.18
CA THR A 53 3.86 -7.39 -16.45
C THR A 53 3.93 -6.44 -17.63
N LEU A 54 3.07 -5.41 -17.67
CA LEU A 54 3.11 -4.34 -18.66
C LEU A 54 4.49 -3.66 -18.70
N GLU A 55 5.05 -3.30 -17.54
CA GLU A 55 6.37 -2.68 -17.50
C GLU A 55 7.48 -3.62 -17.95
N ARG A 56 7.41 -4.92 -17.64
CA ARG A 56 8.39 -5.90 -18.14
C ARG A 56 8.27 -6.09 -19.64
N ASP A 57 7.05 -6.10 -20.18
CA ASP A 57 6.85 -6.15 -21.64
C ASP A 57 7.49 -4.95 -22.31
N ARG A 58 7.29 -3.75 -21.74
CA ARG A 58 7.97 -2.53 -22.20
C ARG A 58 9.50 -2.66 -22.16
N GLN A 59 10.07 -3.07 -21.01
CA GLN A 59 11.52 -3.21 -20.82
C GLN A 59 12.16 -4.24 -21.77
N GLN A 60 11.41 -5.27 -22.13
CA GLN A 60 11.89 -6.37 -22.98
C GLN A 60 11.40 -6.25 -24.43
N ASN A 61 10.79 -5.11 -24.79
CA ASN A 61 10.22 -4.87 -26.13
C ASN A 61 9.31 -6.01 -26.61
N ARG A 62 8.52 -6.59 -25.70
CA ARG A 62 7.54 -7.62 -26.04
C ARG A 62 6.25 -6.97 -26.51
N ILE A 63 5.88 -7.21 -27.77
CA ILE A 63 4.71 -6.62 -28.42
C ILE A 63 3.88 -7.72 -29.08
N GLY A 64 2.57 -7.55 -29.11
CA GLY A 64 1.63 -8.47 -29.74
C GLY A 64 1.67 -9.86 -29.11
N LEU A 65 1.84 -10.90 -29.89
CA LEU A 65 1.86 -12.30 -29.39
C LEU A 65 2.99 -12.64 -28.41
N ARG A 66 4.03 -11.80 -28.33
CA ARG A 66 5.11 -11.97 -27.35
C ARG A 66 4.82 -11.27 -26.01
N SER A 67 3.80 -10.44 -25.96
CA SER A 67 3.41 -9.77 -24.70
C SER A 67 2.90 -10.79 -23.69
N GLN A 68 3.38 -10.68 -22.46
CA GLN A 68 2.91 -11.49 -21.34
C GLN A 68 1.75 -10.82 -20.58
N ALA A 69 1.51 -9.53 -20.82
CA ALA A 69 0.33 -8.83 -20.32
C ALA A 69 -0.86 -9.02 -21.28
N ASN A 70 -1.20 -10.27 -21.57
CA ASN A 70 -2.26 -10.61 -22.54
C ASN A 70 -3.64 -10.51 -21.87
N HIS A 71 -4.17 -9.32 -21.73
CA HIS A 71 -5.60 -9.04 -21.42
C HIS A 71 -6.29 -9.98 -20.39
N TRP A 72 -5.54 -10.73 -19.56
CA TRP A 72 -6.11 -11.68 -18.60
C TRP A 72 -6.97 -10.99 -17.52
N TRP A 73 -6.85 -9.68 -17.32
CA TRP A 73 -7.77 -8.89 -16.51
C TRP A 73 -9.21 -8.91 -17.06
N GLU A 74 -9.40 -9.30 -18.31
CA GLU A 74 -10.73 -9.51 -18.90
C GLU A 74 -11.47 -10.67 -18.26
N PHE A 75 -10.77 -11.64 -17.65
CA PHE A 75 -11.39 -12.68 -16.82
C PHE A 75 -12.16 -12.08 -15.65
N PHE A 76 -11.73 -10.95 -15.15
CA PHE A 76 -12.40 -10.22 -14.08
C PHE A 76 -13.41 -9.20 -14.63
N ASN A 77 -13.70 -9.22 -15.92
CA ASN A 77 -14.51 -8.23 -16.61
C ASN A 77 -13.94 -6.80 -16.54
N PHE A 78 -12.63 -6.64 -16.46
CA PHE A 78 -11.97 -5.35 -16.57
C PHE A 78 -11.37 -5.13 -17.95
N THR A 79 -11.25 -3.85 -18.33
CA THR A 79 -10.40 -3.38 -19.44
C THR A 79 -9.34 -2.46 -18.89
N LEU A 80 -8.16 -2.48 -19.46
CA LEU A 80 -7.14 -1.46 -19.20
C LEU A 80 -7.54 -0.19 -19.95
N ALA A 81 -8.05 0.80 -19.22
CA ALA A 81 -8.51 2.07 -19.79
C ALA A 81 -7.34 3.05 -20.00
N GLU A 82 -6.33 3.02 -19.11
CA GLU A 82 -5.18 3.91 -19.16
C GLU A 82 -3.95 3.28 -18.54
N THR A 83 -2.79 3.55 -19.13
CA THR A 83 -1.47 3.17 -18.60
C THR A 83 -0.79 4.41 -18.05
N LEU A 84 -0.44 4.40 -16.75
CA LEU A 84 0.21 5.52 -16.08
C LEU A 84 1.72 5.44 -16.30
N ILE A 85 2.25 6.39 -17.06
CA ILE A 85 3.65 6.44 -17.50
C ILE A 85 4.37 7.59 -16.81
N ASP A 86 5.56 7.34 -16.31
CA ASP A 86 6.45 8.37 -15.80
C ASP A 86 7.10 9.15 -16.96
N GLN A 87 6.89 10.45 -16.98
CA GLN A 87 7.42 11.34 -18.01
C GLN A 87 8.96 11.42 -18.01
N SER A 88 9.61 11.08 -16.88
CA SER A 88 11.07 11.22 -16.74
C SER A 88 11.84 10.05 -17.37
N ASP A 89 11.31 8.83 -17.33
CA ASP A 89 12.00 7.61 -17.78
C ASP A 89 11.14 6.70 -18.67
N GLY A 90 9.91 7.10 -18.95
CA GLY A 90 8.95 6.32 -19.73
C GLY A 90 8.47 5.04 -19.06
N SER A 91 8.77 4.81 -17.78
CA SER A 91 8.36 3.59 -17.09
C SER A 91 6.87 3.58 -16.75
N ILE A 92 6.24 2.43 -16.91
CA ILE A 92 4.85 2.21 -16.47
C ILE A 92 4.86 1.99 -14.97
N TYR A 93 4.27 2.89 -14.19
CA TYR A 93 4.18 2.78 -12.73
C TYR A 93 2.78 2.44 -12.22
N GLY A 94 1.75 2.58 -13.06
CA GLY A 94 0.37 2.29 -12.72
C GLY A 94 -0.49 1.95 -13.93
N GLY A 95 -1.74 1.60 -13.65
CA GLY A 95 -2.77 1.38 -14.67
C GLY A 95 -4.16 1.62 -14.10
N VAL A 96 -5.06 2.14 -14.93
CA VAL A 96 -6.49 2.32 -14.65
C VAL A 96 -7.25 1.20 -15.33
N PHE A 97 -7.89 0.37 -14.53
CA PHE A 97 -8.73 -0.73 -15.01
C PHE A 97 -10.19 -0.36 -14.82
N GLU A 98 -10.99 -0.44 -15.87
CA GLU A 98 -12.40 -0.13 -15.87
C GLU A 98 -13.23 -1.41 -15.99
N TYR A 99 -14.22 -1.57 -15.09
CA TYR A 99 -15.12 -2.72 -15.10
C TYR A 99 -16.14 -2.63 -16.24
N LYS A 100 -16.22 -3.68 -17.06
CA LYS A 100 -17.21 -3.78 -18.14
C LYS A 100 -18.58 -4.08 -17.54
N LEU A 101 -19.49 -3.12 -17.58
CA LEU A 101 -20.88 -3.35 -17.22
C LEU A 101 -21.58 -4.09 -18.36
N PHE A 102 -21.83 -5.38 -18.17
CA PHE A 102 -22.77 -6.09 -19.06
C PHE A 102 -24.19 -5.78 -18.65
N SER A 103 -24.89 -5.00 -19.48
CA SER A 103 -26.22 -4.45 -19.21
C SER A 103 -27.35 -5.48 -19.01
N TYR A 104 -27.10 -6.76 -19.20
CA TYR A 104 -28.20 -7.71 -19.41
C TYR A 104 -28.52 -8.66 -18.25
N ASN A 105 -27.71 -8.82 -17.19
CA ASN A 105 -27.97 -9.86 -16.19
C ASN A 105 -27.63 -9.52 -14.73
N TYR A 106 -27.48 -8.27 -14.35
CA TYR A 106 -27.43 -7.97 -12.94
C TYR A 106 -28.84 -7.99 -12.35
N GLN A 107 -29.27 -9.15 -11.86
CA GLN A 107 -30.32 -9.16 -10.84
C GLN A 107 -29.78 -8.37 -9.66
N TYR A 108 -30.29 -7.15 -9.49
CA TYR A 108 -29.95 -6.28 -8.39
C TYR A 108 -30.27 -7.00 -7.06
N ASN A 109 -29.25 -7.55 -6.43
CA ASN A 109 -29.35 -8.04 -5.07
C ASN A 109 -28.83 -6.93 -4.15
N PRO A 110 -29.70 -6.25 -3.38
CA PRO A 110 -29.29 -5.14 -2.52
C PRO A 110 -28.30 -5.52 -1.44
N HIS A 111 -28.12 -6.82 -1.15
CA HIS A 111 -27.16 -7.35 -0.18
C HIS A 111 -25.82 -7.78 -0.82
N SER A 112 -25.67 -7.71 -2.13
CA SER A 112 -24.44 -8.07 -2.82
C SER A 112 -23.54 -6.86 -3.00
N LYS A 113 -22.25 -6.99 -2.62
CA LYS A 113 -21.26 -5.98 -2.94
C LYS A 113 -21.08 -5.87 -4.44
N MET A 114 -21.13 -4.65 -4.95
CA MET A 114 -20.90 -4.38 -6.36
C MET A 114 -19.39 -4.38 -6.67
N PRO A 115 -19.00 -4.81 -7.89
CA PRO A 115 -17.64 -4.59 -8.36
C PRO A 115 -17.32 -3.10 -8.43
N PRO A 116 -16.06 -2.70 -8.23
CA PRO A 116 -15.64 -1.31 -8.44
C PRO A 116 -15.76 -0.95 -9.92
N ARG A 117 -16.15 0.26 -10.22
CA ARG A 117 -16.14 0.75 -11.60
C ARG A 117 -14.73 0.97 -12.12
N HIS A 118 -13.84 1.47 -11.26
CA HIS A 118 -12.43 1.68 -11.57
C HIS A 118 -11.54 1.07 -10.48
N VAL A 119 -10.47 0.42 -10.92
CA VAL A 119 -9.35 0.04 -10.05
C VAL A 119 -8.10 0.74 -10.57
N ILE A 120 -7.49 1.57 -9.72
CA ILE A 120 -6.23 2.25 -10.03
C ILE A 120 -5.12 1.49 -9.30
N ALA A 121 -4.31 0.77 -10.08
CA ALA A 121 -3.29 -0.14 -9.57
C ALA A 121 -1.89 0.45 -9.76
N PHE A 122 -1.05 0.34 -8.73
CA PHE A 122 0.33 0.85 -8.72
C PHE A 122 1.33 -0.26 -8.43
N ARG A 123 2.35 -0.42 -9.29
CA ARG A 123 3.46 -1.32 -9.02
C ARG A 123 4.51 -0.67 -8.12
N GLY A 124 5.29 -1.47 -7.45
CA GLY A 124 6.52 -1.05 -6.80
C GLY A 124 7.73 -1.04 -7.74
N THR A 125 8.92 -0.91 -7.15
CA THR A 125 10.18 -0.99 -7.89
C THR A 125 10.39 -2.41 -8.45
N ILE A 126 10.83 -2.51 -9.71
CA ILE A 126 11.26 -3.79 -10.28
C ILE A 126 12.66 -4.08 -9.76
N MET A 127 12.78 -5.13 -8.96
CA MET A 127 14.06 -5.54 -8.40
C MET A 127 14.96 -6.14 -9.47
N LYS A 128 16.22 -5.71 -9.51
CA LYS A 128 17.27 -6.40 -10.26
C LYS A 128 17.58 -7.75 -9.57
N ARG A 129 18.00 -8.76 -10.36
CA ARG A 129 18.25 -10.14 -9.87
C ARG A 129 19.14 -10.22 -8.61
N HIS A 130 20.04 -9.27 -8.42
CA HIS A 130 21.04 -9.27 -7.34
C HIS A 130 20.80 -8.23 -6.23
N SER A 131 19.65 -7.52 -6.23
CA SER A 131 19.35 -6.55 -5.16
C SER A 131 19.09 -7.25 -3.83
N ARG A 132 19.92 -6.95 -2.82
CA ARG A 132 19.74 -7.44 -1.46
C ARG A 132 18.56 -6.69 -0.81
N SER A 133 17.83 -7.37 0.08
CA SER A 133 16.69 -6.78 0.79
C SER A 133 17.03 -5.49 1.58
N ARG A 134 18.29 -5.34 1.98
CA ARG A 134 18.79 -4.15 2.69
C ARG A 134 18.86 -2.94 1.76
N ASP A 135 19.36 -3.14 0.53
CA ASP A 135 19.52 -2.08 -0.46
C ASP A 135 18.14 -1.58 -0.90
N LEU A 136 17.22 -2.51 -1.16
CA LEU A 136 15.84 -2.18 -1.50
C LEU A 136 15.14 -1.34 -0.40
N ARG A 137 15.40 -1.63 0.87
CA ARG A 137 14.83 -0.85 1.98
C ARG A 137 15.36 0.58 2.04
N LEU A 138 16.65 0.78 1.76
CA LEU A 138 17.24 2.11 1.70
C LEU A 138 16.71 2.91 0.52
N ASP A 139 16.64 2.29 -0.65
CA ASP A 139 16.06 2.89 -1.86
C ASP A 139 14.60 3.29 -1.67
N LEU A 140 13.80 2.39 -1.08
CA LEU A 140 12.39 2.66 -0.78
C LEU A 140 12.20 3.80 0.22
N ARG A 141 13.11 3.97 1.19
CA ARG A 141 13.08 5.11 2.11
C ARG A 141 13.34 6.43 1.40
N CYS A 142 14.40 6.49 0.60
CA CYS A 142 14.76 7.71 -0.13
C CYS A 142 13.66 8.15 -1.10
N ILE A 143 13.08 7.18 -1.83
CA ILE A 143 12.03 7.46 -2.81
C ILE A 143 10.74 7.90 -2.09
N ARG A 144 10.37 7.23 -1.01
CA ARG A 144 9.17 7.56 -0.26
C ARG A 144 9.21 8.94 0.36
N ASP A 145 10.37 9.35 0.90
CA ASP A 145 10.52 10.66 1.55
C ASP A 145 10.32 11.83 0.58
N ARG A 146 10.42 11.57 -0.73
CA ARG A 146 10.17 12.54 -1.80
C ARG A 146 8.91 12.24 -2.62
N LEU A 147 8.10 11.28 -2.17
CA LEU A 147 6.98 10.78 -2.97
C LEU A 147 5.94 11.86 -3.26
N GLN A 148 5.63 12.72 -2.29
CA GLN A 148 4.61 13.78 -2.43
C GLN A 148 4.96 14.77 -3.53
N ASP A 149 6.23 15.07 -3.71
CA ASP A 149 6.74 16.04 -4.68
C ASP A 149 7.06 15.39 -6.03
N SER A 150 6.83 14.08 -6.16
CA SER A 150 7.12 13.37 -7.39
C SER A 150 6.05 13.61 -8.45
N THR A 151 6.48 13.79 -9.71
CA THR A 151 5.56 13.91 -10.85
C THR A 151 4.61 12.72 -10.99
N ARG A 152 5.09 11.50 -10.66
CA ARG A 152 4.26 10.29 -10.60
C ARG A 152 3.10 10.42 -9.63
N PHE A 153 3.36 10.98 -8.45
CA PHE A 153 2.33 11.10 -7.42
C PHE A 153 1.31 12.18 -7.78
N VAL A 154 1.77 13.33 -8.30
CA VAL A 154 0.87 14.39 -8.78
C VAL A 154 -0.06 13.85 -9.86
N HIS A 155 0.49 13.18 -10.88
CA HIS A 155 -0.31 12.56 -11.93
C HIS A 155 -1.27 11.48 -11.38
N ALA A 156 -0.82 10.64 -10.44
CA ALA A 156 -1.69 9.64 -9.81
C ALA A 156 -2.89 10.27 -9.10
N ILE A 157 -2.71 11.36 -8.36
CA ILE A 157 -3.80 12.10 -7.70
C ILE A 157 -4.80 12.67 -8.71
N GLU A 158 -4.34 13.26 -9.80
CA GLU A 158 -5.21 13.80 -10.85
C GLU A 158 -6.09 12.71 -11.48
N VAL A 159 -5.50 11.55 -11.78
CA VAL A 159 -6.24 10.39 -12.32
C VAL A 159 -7.27 9.87 -11.30
N ILE A 160 -6.89 9.76 -10.03
CA ILE A 160 -7.80 9.32 -8.96
C ILE A 160 -8.97 10.29 -8.81
N GLN A 161 -8.70 11.60 -8.77
CA GLN A 161 -9.73 12.64 -8.67
C GLN A 161 -10.68 12.58 -9.85
N THR A 162 -10.16 12.37 -11.06
CA THR A 162 -10.96 12.23 -12.29
C THR A 162 -11.87 11.00 -12.22
N ALA A 163 -11.36 9.85 -11.76
CA ALA A 163 -12.16 8.63 -11.59
C ALA A 163 -13.26 8.83 -10.54
N VAL A 164 -12.94 9.44 -9.41
CA VAL A 164 -13.91 9.74 -8.33
C VAL A 164 -14.97 10.73 -8.80
N ALA A 165 -14.60 11.77 -9.56
CA ALA A 165 -15.54 12.73 -10.12
C ALA A 165 -16.54 12.08 -11.11
N LYS A 166 -16.08 11.04 -11.86
CA LYS A 166 -16.93 10.32 -12.83
C LYS A 166 -17.92 9.36 -12.17
N THR A 167 -17.51 8.64 -11.12
CA THR A 167 -18.26 7.47 -10.63
C THR A 167 -18.52 7.46 -9.12
N GLY A 168 -18.01 8.45 -8.40
CA GLY A 168 -18.05 8.49 -6.94
C GLY A 168 -16.94 7.63 -6.31
N ASN A 169 -16.56 7.97 -5.08
CA ASN A 169 -15.49 7.31 -4.36
C ASN A 169 -15.79 5.84 -4.00
N ALA A 170 -17.05 5.48 -3.79
CA ALA A 170 -17.48 4.12 -3.45
C ALA A 170 -17.29 3.13 -4.63
N ALA A 171 -17.20 3.63 -5.86
CA ALA A 171 -17.01 2.83 -7.08
C ALA A 171 -15.55 2.78 -7.54
N VAL A 172 -14.61 3.34 -6.77
CA VAL A 172 -13.18 3.36 -7.09
C VAL A 172 -12.40 2.56 -6.05
N TRP A 173 -11.47 1.72 -6.52
CA TRP A 173 -10.47 1.08 -5.67
C TRP A 173 -9.09 1.61 -5.98
N LEU A 174 -8.26 1.72 -4.94
CA LEU A 174 -6.82 1.89 -5.07
C LEU A 174 -6.14 0.57 -4.68
N ALA A 175 -5.18 0.13 -5.46
CA ALA A 175 -4.40 -1.06 -5.15
C ALA A 175 -2.92 -0.79 -5.39
N GLY A 176 -2.05 -1.23 -4.49
CA GLY A 176 -0.61 -1.02 -4.68
C GLY A 176 0.23 -2.06 -3.97
N HIS A 177 1.44 -2.29 -4.49
CA HIS A 177 2.41 -3.19 -3.89
C HIS A 177 3.74 -2.47 -3.63
N SER A 178 4.36 -2.73 -2.48
CA SER A 178 5.66 -2.16 -2.13
C SER A 178 5.63 -0.61 -2.22
N LEU A 179 6.47 0.03 -3.03
CA LEU A 179 6.42 1.48 -3.26
C LEU A 179 5.07 1.94 -3.85
N GLY A 180 4.44 1.12 -4.72
CA GLY A 180 3.10 1.42 -5.23
C GLY A 180 2.04 1.41 -4.13
N ALA A 181 2.21 0.60 -3.08
CA ALA A 181 1.35 0.67 -1.90
C ALA A 181 1.55 1.97 -1.10
N ALA A 182 2.76 2.54 -1.10
CA ALA A 182 2.98 3.87 -0.52
C ALA A 182 2.26 4.97 -1.31
N VAL A 183 2.24 4.87 -2.64
CA VAL A 183 1.45 5.78 -3.52
C VAL A 183 -0.04 5.66 -3.19
N ALA A 184 -0.59 4.44 -3.19
CA ALA A 184 -2.00 4.18 -2.88
C ALA A 184 -2.38 4.65 -1.47
N LEU A 185 -1.52 4.42 -0.48
CA LEU A 185 -1.72 4.85 0.90
C LEU A 185 -1.79 6.37 1.03
N LEU A 186 -0.83 7.07 0.42
CA LEU A 186 -0.78 8.54 0.47
C LEU A 186 -1.98 9.15 -0.24
N ALA A 187 -2.31 8.63 -1.43
CA ALA A 187 -3.48 9.07 -2.19
C ALA A 187 -4.79 8.82 -1.42
N GLY A 188 -4.95 7.62 -0.84
CA GLY A 188 -6.12 7.30 -0.03
C GLY A 188 -6.28 8.23 1.19
N LYS A 189 -5.18 8.58 1.87
CA LYS A 189 -5.19 9.57 2.96
C LYS A 189 -5.64 10.95 2.49
N ILE A 190 -5.09 11.45 1.39
CA ILE A 190 -5.44 12.77 0.85
C ILE A 190 -6.91 12.79 0.45
N MET A 191 -7.37 11.79 -0.29
CA MET A 191 -8.76 11.71 -0.71
C MET A 191 -9.72 11.62 0.48
N THR A 192 -9.38 10.83 1.51
CA THR A 192 -10.19 10.73 2.74
C THR A 192 -10.28 12.06 3.48
N ARG A 193 -9.17 12.80 3.62
CA ARG A 193 -9.18 14.14 4.22
C ARG A 193 -10.06 15.11 3.47
N ASN A 194 -10.11 14.98 2.15
CA ASN A 194 -10.96 15.78 1.29
C ASN A 194 -12.44 15.33 1.29
N GLY A 195 -12.79 14.29 2.10
CA GLY A 195 -14.16 13.79 2.21
C GLY A 195 -14.51 12.65 1.25
N PHE A 196 -13.54 12.10 0.53
CA PHE A 196 -13.71 11.02 -0.44
C PHE A 196 -12.94 9.76 0.01
N PRO A 197 -13.37 9.03 1.06
CA PRO A 197 -12.72 7.78 1.45
C PRO A 197 -12.86 6.73 0.33
N ILE A 198 -11.72 6.16 -0.08
CA ILE A 198 -11.65 5.18 -1.17
C ILE A 198 -11.22 3.84 -0.60
N GLU A 199 -11.87 2.75 -1.03
CA GLU A 199 -11.47 1.38 -0.71
C GLU A 199 -10.05 1.12 -1.24
N THR A 200 -9.11 0.77 -0.35
CA THR A 200 -7.68 0.75 -0.69
C THR A 200 -7.02 -0.53 -0.22
N TYR A 201 -6.29 -1.20 -1.14
CA TYR A 201 -5.57 -2.45 -0.93
C TYR A 201 -4.06 -2.21 -0.94
N LEU A 202 -3.39 -2.44 0.18
CA LEU A 202 -1.98 -2.14 0.41
C LEU A 202 -1.19 -3.44 0.59
N PHE A 203 -0.57 -3.93 -0.47
CA PHE A 203 0.22 -5.16 -0.44
C PHE A 203 1.67 -4.87 -0.08
N ASN A 204 2.15 -5.45 1.02
CA ASN A 204 3.53 -5.32 1.49
C ASN A 204 4.04 -3.85 1.51
N PRO A 205 3.27 -2.89 2.07
CA PRO A 205 3.65 -1.48 2.03
C PRO A 205 4.90 -1.22 2.87
N PRO A 206 5.77 -0.27 2.46
CA PRO A 206 6.98 0.04 3.21
C PRO A 206 6.66 0.74 4.53
N PHE A 207 7.25 0.23 5.62
CA PHE A 207 7.22 0.87 6.93
C PHE A 207 8.51 1.66 7.18
N SER A 208 8.42 2.88 7.65
CA SER A 208 9.56 3.81 7.67
C SER A 208 10.34 3.89 8.97
N SER A 209 10.19 2.92 9.84
CA SER A 209 10.86 2.87 11.13
C SER A 209 12.06 1.92 11.14
N ILE A 210 12.88 1.99 12.21
CA ILE A 210 13.92 1.00 12.46
C ILE A 210 13.26 -0.36 12.65
N PRO A 211 13.78 -1.45 12.06
CA PRO A 211 13.17 -2.78 12.13
C PRO A 211 13.34 -3.42 13.51
N ILE A 212 12.58 -2.95 14.49
CA ILE A 212 12.65 -3.41 15.88
C ILE A 212 12.34 -4.91 15.96
N GLU A 213 11.39 -5.39 15.14
CA GLU A 213 11.03 -6.81 15.09
C GLU A 213 12.21 -7.74 14.76
N LYS A 214 13.16 -7.27 13.95
CA LYS A 214 14.35 -8.07 13.56
C LYS A 214 15.57 -7.83 14.42
N LEU A 215 15.69 -6.65 15.02
CA LEU A 215 16.85 -6.27 15.82
C LEU A 215 16.75 -6.71 17.28
N VAL A 216 15.54 -6.82 17.80
CA VAL A 216 15.28 -7.13 19.20
C VAL A 216 14.52 -8.44 19.32
N LYS A 217 15.13 -9.46 19.93
CA LYS A 217 14.51 -10.80 20.07
C LYS A 217 13.44 -10.85 21.18
N SER A 218 13.58 -10.03 22.22
CA SER A 218 12.67 -10.04 23.36
C SER A 218 11.44 -9.16 23.13
N GLU A 219 10.24 -9.70 23.24
CA GLU A 219 8.97 -8.95 23.11
C GLU A 219 8.86 -7.82 24.15
N ARG A 220 9.36 -8.04 25.38
CA ARG A 220 9.36 -7.00 26.42
C ARG A 220 10.23 -5.82 26.05
N LEU A 221 11.44 -6.09 25.49
CA LEU A 221 12.36 -5.04 25.02
C LEU A 221 11.80 -4.30 23.80
N LYS A 222 11.16 -5.00 22.85
CA LYS A 222 10.47 -4.36 21.71
C LYS A 222 9.42 -3.35 22.19
N HIS A 223 8.63 -3.76 23.19
CA HIS A 223 7.64 -2.87 23.78
C HIS A 223 8.28 -1.70 24.51
N GLY A 224 9.34 -1.92 25.28
CA GLY A 224 10.06 -0.86 25.98
C GLY A 224 10.62 0.21 25.03
N VAL A 225 11.23 -0.22 23.93
CA VAL A 225 11.76 0.70 22.90
C VAL A 225 10.65 1.50 22.22
N ARG A 226 9.53 0.84 21.88
CA ARG A 226 8.37 1.53 21.28
C ARG A 226 7.66 2.45 22.27
N PHE A 227 7.50 2.01 23.52
CA PHE A 227 6.92 2.83 24.59
C PHE A 227 7.74 4.09 24.81
N ALA A 228 9.05 3.98 24.98
CA ALA A 228 9.93 5.15 25.11
C ALA A 228 9.84 6.07 23.88
N GLY A 229 9.79 5.50 22.67
CA GLY A 229 9.60 6.24 21.43
C GLY A 229 8.26 6.99 21.38
N SER A 230 7.16 6.37 21.81
CA SER A 230 5.85 7.02 21.87
C SER A 230 5.81 8.13 22.92
N VAL A 231 6.39 7.91 24.09
CA VAL A 231 6.46 8.94 25.15
C VAL A 231 7.30 10.13 24.72
N VAL A 232 8.46 9.90 24.10
CA VAL A 232 9.33 10.98 23.58
C VAL A 232 8.59 11.76 22.48
N LYS A 233 7.98 11.09 21.51
CA LYS A 233 7.20 11.75 20.46
C LYS A 233 6.05 12.60 21.02
N ALA A 234 5.28 12.05 21.96
CA ALA A 234 4.20 12.77 22.62
C ALA A 234 4.71 13.96 23.42
N GLY A 235 5.81 13.78 24.19
CA GLY A 235 6.40 14.85 24.98
C GLY A 235 6.89 16.02 24.12
N VAL A 236 7.60 15.72 23.02
CA VAL A 236 8.06 16.75 22.07
C VAL A 236 6.85 17.43 21.42
N ALA A 237 5.82 16.67 21.02
CA ALA A 237 4.60 17.23 20.42
C ALA A 237 3.88 18.23 21.36
N ILE A 238 3.77 17.88 22.66
CA ILE A 238 3.16 18.74 23.66
C ILE A 238 4.00 20.01 23.87
N ALA A 239 5.33 19.87 23.95
CA ALA A 239 6.23 21.00 24.15
C ALA A 239 6.21 21.99 22.96
N VAL A 240 6.14 21.49 21.73
CA VAL A 240 6.07 22.33 20.51
C VAL A 240 4.68 22.96 20.37
N LYS A 241 3.58 22.22 20.62
CA LYS A 241 2.19 22.72 20.51
C LYS A 241 1.86 23.78 21.55
N GLY A 242 2.53 23.78 22.70
CA GLY A 242 2.38 24.86 23.69
C GLY A 242 2.75 26.24 23.15
N ARG A 243 3.50 26.32 22.06
CA ARG A 243 3.94 27.57 21.41
C ARG A 243 3.06 28.03 20.24
N HIS A 244 2.18 27.16 19.68
CA HIS A 244 1.34 27.48 18.54
C HIS A 244 -0.13 27.18 18.82
N HIS A 245 -0.90 28.20 19.24
CA HIS A 245 -2.30 28.03 19.68
C HIS A 245 -3.34 28.09 18.56
N HIS A 246 -2.99 28.26 17.28
CA HIS A 246 -3.93 28.72 16.25
C HIS A 246 -4.58 27.66 15.34
N ASN A 247 -4.15 26.35 15.33
CA ASN A 247 -4.67 25.37 14.33
C ASN A 247 -5.26 24.08 14.92
N LYS A 248 -5.64 24.05 16.19
CA LYS A 248 -6.09 22.81 16.85
C LYS A 248 -7.34 22.14 16.26
N GLY A 249 -8.33 22.91 15.85
CA GLY A 249 -9.62 22.39 15.40
C GLY A 249 -9.55 21.63 14.07
N GLN A 250 -8.81 22.15 13.10
CA GLN A 250 -8.73 21.58 11.76
C GLN A 250 -7.86 20.32 11.69
N GLU A 251 -6.80 20.25 12.51
CA GLU A 251 -5.96 19.04 12.62
C GLU A 251 -6.71 17.89 13.29
N ASP A 252 -7.54 18.16 14.30
CA ASP A 252 -8.35 17.17 14.98
C ASP A 252 -9.39 16.58 14.04
N ASP A 253 -10.08 17.39 13.24
CA ASP A 253 -11.03 16.94 12.22
C ASP A 253 -10.37 16.06 11.15
N SER A 254 -9.20 16.44 10.67
CA SER A 254 -8.42 15.68 9.68
C SER A 254 -8.01 14.29 10.19
N PHE A 255 -7.55 14.19 11.45
CA PHE A 255 -7.21 12.92 12.06
C PHE A 255 -8.45 12.04 12.23
N MET A 256 -9.55 12.62 12.65
CA MET A 256 -10.82 11.92 12.83
C MET A 256 -11.33 11.31 11.52
N LYS A 257 -11.27 12.06 10.42
CA LYS A 257 -11.60 11.54 9.10
C LYS A 257 -10.74 10.34 8.73
N LEU A 258 -9.43 10.37 9.00
CA LEU A 258 -8.54 9.24 8.77
C LEU A 258 -8.83 8.04 9.68
N ALA A 259 -9.29 8.27 10.91
CA ALA A 259 -9.64 7.20 11.84
C ALA A 259 -10.86 6.39 11.38
N THR A 260 -11.77 6.99 10.60
CA THR A 260 -12.93 6.29 10.01
C THR A 260 -12.60 5.54 8.72
N TRP A 261 -11.48 5.84 8.06
CA TRP A 261 -11.05 5.15 6.86
C TRP A 261 -10.32 3.84 7.20
N ILE A 262 -10.76 2.75 6.61
CA ILE A 262 -10.27 1.39 6.89
C ILE A 262 -9.61 0.80 5.63
N PRO A 263 -8.33 1.09 5.35
CA PRO A 263 -7.62 0.42 4.28
C PRO A 263 -7.34 -1.04 4.61
N TYR A 264 -7.31 -1.90 3.58
CA TYR A 264 -6.89 -3.29 3.68
C TYR A 264 -5.36 -3.37 3.61
N LEU A 265 -4.74 -3.84 4.67
CA LEU A 265 -3.29 -3.87 4.86
C LEU A 265 -2.80 -5.32 4.86
N TYR A 266 -1.99 -5.70 3.88
CA TYR A 266 -1.47 -7.05 3.69
C TYR A 266 0.00 -7.13 4.07
N VAL A 267 0.33 -7.97 5.06
CA VAL A 267 1.65 -8.02 5.70
C VAL A 267 2.14 -9.45 5.80
N ASN A 268 3.41 -9.67 5.45
CA ASN A 268 4.09 -10.94 5.70
C ASN A 268 5.15 -10.75 6.80
N PRO A 269 5.12 -11.54 7.89
CA PRO A 269 6.10 -11.42 8.98
C PRO A 269 7.55 -11.64 8.54
N SER A 270 7.78 -12.41 7.47
CA SER A 270 9.11 -12.66 6.91
C SER A 270 9.61 -11.54 6.00
N ASP A 271 8.73 -10.62 5.61
CA ASP A 271 9.08 -9.48 4.76
C ASP A 271 9.58 -8.29 5.62
N PRO A 272 10.88 -7.93 5.55
CA PRO A 272 11.43 -6.82 6.32
C PRO A 272 10.89 -5.44 5.93
N ILE A 273 10.22 -5.33 4.78
CA ILE A 273 9.69 -4.05 4.28
C ILE A 273 8.42 -3.68 5.04
N CYS A 274 7.54 -4.65 5.30
CA CYS A 274 6.22 -4.42 5.88
C CYS A 274 6.01 -5.01 7.28
N SER A 275 6.85 -5.94 7.75
CA SER A 275 6.64 -6.66 9.02
C SER A 275 6.50 -5.76 10.25
N GLU A 276 7.07 -4.56 10.23
CA GLU A 276 6.98 -3.60 11.33
C GLU A 276 5.55 -3.09 11.59
N TYR A 277 4.64 -3.19 10.62
CA TYR A 277 3.22 -2.88 10.86
C TYR A 277 2.62 -3.77 11.97
N ILE A 278 3.02 -5.05 12.03
CA ILE A 278 2.55 -5.99 13.05
C ILE A 278 2.95 -5.49 14.44
N GLY A 279 4.21 -5.12 14.60
CA GLY A 279 4.69 -4.58 15.86
C GLY A 279 4.10 -3.22 16.22
N TYR A 280 3.89 -2.35 15.24
CA TYR A 280 3.24 -1.05 15.42
C TYR A 280 1.82 -1.21 15.99
N PHE A 281 0.97 -2.04 15.39
CA PHE A 281 -0.38 -2.23 15.87
C PHE A 281 -0.45 -2.99 17.20
N LYS A 282 0.40 -4.00 17.42
CA LYS A 282 0.52 -4.68 18.72
C LYS A 282 0.90 -3.73 19.85
N HIS A 283 1.87 -2.84 19.59
CA HIS A 283 2.27 -1.82 20.56
C HIS A 283 1.11 -0.88 20.87
N ARG A 284 0.43 -0.37 19.85
CA ARG A 284 -0.70 0.54 20.00
C ARG A 284 -1.82 -0.06 20.85
N ASN A 285 -2.19 -1.31 20.60
CA ASN A 285 -3.20 -2.01 21.39
C ASN A 285 -2.79 -2.13 22.86
N LYS A 286 -1.50 -2.35 23.15
CA LYS A 286 -1.01 -2.37 24.54
C LYS A 286 -1.05 -0.99 25.19
N MET A 287 -0.73 0.07 24.44
CA MET A 287 -0.84 1.44 24.95
C MET A 287 -2.30 1.76 25.36
N PHE A 288 -3.28 1.32 24.57
CA PHE A 288 -4.68 1.43 24.94
C PHE A 288 -5.01 0.64 26.21
N ALA A 289 -4.56 -0.61 26.30
CA ALA A 289 -4.83 -1.49 27.43
C ALA A 289 -4.30 -0.96 28.77
N ILE A 290 -3.18 -0.21 28.76
CA ILE A 290 -2.61 0.42 29.97
C ILE A 290 -3.11 1.85 30.21
N GLY A 291 -4.13 2.31 29.50
CA GLY A 291 -4.70 3.66 29.64
C GLY A 291 -3.87 4.80 29.06
N ALA A 292 -2.82 4.48 28.26
CA ALA A 292 -1.96 5.47 27.63
C ALA A 292 -2.42 5.89 26.22
N SER A 293 -3.71 5.79 25.92
CA SER A 293 -4.29 6.07 24.60
C SER A 293 -4.01 7.49 24.09
N LYS A 294 -4.06 8.49 24.97
CA LYS A 294 -3.76 9.90 24.60
C LYS A 294 -2.30 10.09 24.15
N ILE A 295 -1.35 9.42 24.81
CA ILE A 295 0.07 9.47 24.46
C ILE A 295 0.25 8.83 23.08
N GLU A 296 -0.33 7.68 22.85
CA GLU A 296 -0.25 6.97 21.57
C GLU A 296 -0.94 7.73 20.43
N MET A 297 -2.08 8.37 20.71
CA MET A 297 -2.76 9.24 19.75
C MET A 297 -1.85 10.40 19.31
N ILE A 298 -1.22 11.09 20.24
CA ILE A 298 -0.30 12.18 19.96
C ILE A 298 0.93 11.65 19.19
N ALA A 299 1.46 10.50 19.57
CA ALA A 299 2.61 9.88 18.90
C ALA A 299 2.28 9.41 17.48
N THR A 300 1.07 8.90 17.24
CA THR A 300 0.60 8.50 15.90
C THR A 300 0.39 9.71 15.00
N ARG A 301 -0.05 10.83 15.55
CA ARG A 301 -0.27 12.10 14.81
C ARG A 301 1.04 12.76 14.39
N ASN A 302 2.08 12.69 15.26
CA ASN A 302 3.29 13.47 15.09
C ASN A 302 4.50 12.55 15.01
N SER A 303 5.29 12.64 13.93
CA SER A 303 6.63 12.03 13.89
C SER A 303 7.67 13.00 14.43
N LEU A 304 8.74 12.47 15.02
CA LEU A 304 9.88 13.30 15.45
C LEU A 304 10.42 14.20 14.34
N ARG A 305 10.37 13.75 13.10
CA ARG A 305 10.88 14.49 11.93
C ARG A 305 10.02 15.71 11.62
N SER A 306 8.68 15.61 11.64
CA SER A 306 7.79 16.74 11.41
C SER A 306 7.84 17.75 12.56
N LEU A 307 8.12 17.30 13.78
CA LEU A 307 8.26 18.16 14.96
C LEU A 307 9.58 18.94 14.97
N LEU A 308 10.66 18.36 14.48
CA LEU A 308 11.99 18.98 14.42
C LEU A 308 12.11 19.94 13.24
N SER A 309 11.45 19.70 12.10
CA SER A 309 11.45 20.60 10.96
C SER A 309 10.56 21.83 11.18
N GLY A 310 9.55 21.77 12.02
CA GLY A 310 8.73 22.93 12.41
C GLY A 310 9.36 23.86 13.47
N GLY A 311 10.49 23.44 14.09
CA GLY A 311 11.14 24.19 15.16
C GLY A 311 12.32 25.06 14.74
N GLY A 312 12.77 25.02 13.51
CA GLY A 312 13.97 25.69 13.00
C GLY A 312 13.69 26.82 12.00
N GLY A 313 12.79 27.72 12.28
CA GLY A 313 12.46 28.86 11.43
C GLY A 313 12.82 30.23 12.02
N GLY A 314 14.11 30.54 12.09
CA GLY A 314 14.61 31.90 12.23
C GLY A 314 15.46 32.25 11.00
N GLY A 315 14.88 32.90 9.97
CA GLY A 315 15.64 33.38 8.80
C GLY A 315 14.73 33.73 7.62
N SER A 316 14.33 34.98 7.59
CA SER A 316 14.00 35.87 6.46
C SER A 316 13.86 35.27 5.04
N GLY A 317 12.68 35.51 4.43
CA GLY A 317 12.59 35.76 2.99
C GLY A 317 11.76 34.79 2.17
N GLY A 318 10.48 35.09 1.96
CA GLY A 318 9.81 34.98 0.66
C GLY A 318 9.32 33.62 0.19
N SER A 319 8.07 33.49 0.20
CA SER A 319 7.16 32.63 -0.62
C SER A 319 6.28 31.72 0.22
N SER A 320 5.02 32.07 0.24
CA SER A 320 3.94 31.35 0.90
C SER A 320 3.68 30.01 0.21
N CYS A 321 4.32 28.93 0.68
CA CYS A 321 3.84 27.57 0.48
C CYS A 321 3.18 27.16 1.78
N SER A 322 1.88 26.88 1.73
CA SER A 322 1.07 26.36 2.83
C SER A 322 1.75 25.20 3.51
N ASP A 323 2.18 25.44 4.75
CA ASP A 323 2.82 24.46 5.65
C ASP A 323 1.78 23.39 6.04
N SER A 324 1.57 22.42 5.12
CA SER A 324 0.85 21.21 5.44
C SER A 324 1.76 20.38 6.32
N SER A 325 1.48 20.40 7.65
CA SER A 325 2.10 19.52 8.63
C SER A 325 2.06 18.07 8.12
N SER A 326 3.16 17.59 7.54
CA SER A 326 3.21 16.31 6.84
C SER A 326 3.13 15.17 7.84
N GLU A 327 1.93 14.59 7.95
CA GLU A 327 1.72 13.36 8.70
C GLU A 327 2.60 12.24 8.11
N PRO A 328 3.25 11.43 8.97
CA PRO A 328 4.07 10.34 8.49
C PRO A 328 3.29 9.39 7.59
N LEU A 329 3.80 9.16 6.39
CA LEU A 329 3.12 8.37 5.36
C LEU A 329 2.68 6.98 5.85
N HIS A 330 3.53 6.29 6.62
CA HIS A 330 3.31 4.91 7.07
C HIS A 330 2.34 4.77 8.24
N LEU A 331 2.00 5.84 8.96
CA LEU A 331 1.12 5.75 10.12
C LEU A 331 -0.34 5.66 9.68
N LEU A 332 -1.01 4.63 10.17
CA LEU A 332 -2.44 4.37 9.95
C LEU A 332 -3.18 4.37 11.28
N PRO A 333 -4.19 5.25 11.48
CA PRO A 333 -5.03 5.20 12.67
C PRO A 333 -5.86 3.90 12.71
N THR A 334 -6.36 3.49 11.57
CA THR A 334 -7.23 2.32 11.41
C THR A 334 -6.76 1.50 10.21
N ALA A 335 -6.85 0.18 10.30
CA ALA A 335 -6.59 -0.73 9.19
C ALA A 335 -7.25 -2.10 9.43
N TYR A 336 -7.72 -2.72 8.37
CA TYR A 336 -8.03 -4.14 8.35
C TYR A 336 -6.79 -4.90 7.89
N MET A 337 -6.04 -5.46 8.86
CA MET A 337 -4.75 -6.09 8.61
C MET A 337 -4.93 -7.59 8.36
N THR A 338 -4.36 -8.06 7.26
CA THR A 338 -4.22 -9.47 6.90
C THR A 338 -2.76 -9.87 7.03
N ILE A 339 -2.47 -10.84 7.89
CA ILE A 339 -1.12 -11.35 8.14
C ILE A 339 -1.01 -12.73 7.51
N ASN A 340 -0.07 -12.91 6.57
CA ASN A 340 0.21 -14.22 6.02
C ASN A 340 0.95 -15.08 7.06
N THR A 341 0.33 -16.17 7.49
CA THR A 341 0.90 -17.11 8.49
C THR A 341 1.71 -18.22 7.87
N SER A 342 1.69 -18.36 6.54
CA SER A 342 2.45 -19.37 5.83
C SER A 342 3.95 -19.06 5.89
N LYS A 343 4.77 -20.12 6.05
CA LYS A 343 6.22 -19.97 6.02
C LYS A 343 6.70 -19.53 4.64
N SER A 344 7.43 -18.45 4.58
CA SER A 344 8.09 -17.99 3.36
C SER A 344 9.57 -18.36 3.41
N PRO A 345 10.06 -19.18 2.46
CA PRO A 345 11.45 -19.68 2.48
C PRO A 345 12.48 -18.57 2.26
N ASP A 346 12.12 -17.53 1.53
CA ASP A 346 13.00 -16.42 1.17
C ASP A 346 12.27 -15.07 1.13
N PHE A 347 13.07 -14.00 0.99
CA PHE A 347 12.56 -12.64 0.90
C PHE A 347 11.67 -12.43 -0.34
N LYS A 348 12.02 -13.00 -1.48
CA LYS A 348 11.31 -12.81 -2.75
C LYS A 348 9.89 -13.36 -2.67
N ARG A 349 9.71 -14.51 -2.00
CA ARG A 349 8.39 -15.08 -1.75
C ARG A 349 7.64 -14.30 -0.68
N ALA A 350 8.31 -13.88 0.40
CA ALA A 350 7.69 -13.10 1.48
C ALA A 350 7.20 -11.72 1.00
N HIS A 351 7.92 -11.11 0.04
CA HIS A 351 7.56 -9.80 -0.52
C HIS A 351 6.69 -9.89 -1.77
N GLY A 352 6.58 -11.08 -2.40
CA GLY A 352 5.89 -11.25 -3.67
C GLY A 352 4.36 -11.13 -3.57
N LEU A 353 3.72 -10.64 -4.62
CA LEU A 353 2.27 -10.51 -4.70
C LEU A 353 1.53 -11.84 -4.75
N HIS A 354 2.16 -12.91 -5.32
CA HIS A 354 1.53 -14.20 -5.56
C HIS A 354 0.88 -14.81 -4.32
N GLN A 355 1.40 -14.53 -3.13
CA GLN A 355 0.85 -15.03 -1.89
C GLN A 355 -0.59 -14.55 -1.61
N TRP A 356 -1.02 -13.43 -2.20
CA TRP A 356 -2.30 -12.79 -1.91
C TRP A 356 -3.45 -13.28 -2.78
N TRP A 357 -3.15 -14.00 -3.86
CA TRP A 357 -4.15 -14.70 -4.68
C TRP A 357 -4.00 -16.23 -4.62
N ASP A 358 -3.13 -16.75 -3.74
CA ASP A 358 -2.98 -18.18 -3.54
C ASP A 358 -4.30 -18.78 -3.03
N PRO A 359 -4.89 -19.80 -3.70
CA PRO A 359 -6.11 -20.44 -3.24
C PRO A 359 -5.95 -21.14 -1.88
N MET A 360 -4.72 -21.51 -1.52
CA MET A 360 -4.36 -22.11 -0.23
C MET A 360 -3.90 -21.08 0.79
N PHE A 361 -4.18 -19.80 0.54
CA PHE A 361 -3.81 -18.71 1.45
C PHE A 361 -4.32 -18.98 2.86
N ASN A 362 -3.42 -18.93 3.82
CA ASN A 362 -3.73 -19.02 5.24
C ASN A 362 -3.24 -17.75 5.95
N GLY A 363 -4.16 -17.02 6.55
CA GLY A 363 -3.86 -15.75 7.18
C GLY A 363 -4.67 -15.42 8.40
N GLU A 364 -4.10 -14.60 9.26
CA GLU A 364 -4.77 -13.97 10.38
C GLU A 364 -5.35 -12.62 9.95
N TYR A 365 -6.59 -12.35 10.34
CA TYR A 365 -7.32 -11.13 10.00
C TYR A 365 -7.59 -10.33 11.26
N VAL A 366 -7.12 -9.11 11.34
CA VAL A 366 -7.26 -8.25 12.53
C VAL A 366 -7.73 -6.86 12.13
N LEU A 367 -8.86 -6.45 12.68
CA LEU A 367 -9.31 -5.06 12.56
C LEU A 367 -8.67 -4.23 13.67
N HIS A 368 -7.86 -3.26 13.28
CA HIS A 368 -7.30 -2.26 14.18
C HIS A 368 -8.06 -0.96 14.01
N GLN A 369 -8.82 -0.60 15.02
CA GLN A 369 -9.55 0.68 15.05
C GLN A 369 -8.96 1.60 16.11
N PHE A 370 -9.04 2.88 15.84
CA PHE A 370 -8.73 3.92 16.81
C PHE A 370 -10.02 4.20 17.61
N ASN A 371 -10.17 3.57 18.78
CA ASN A 371 -11.30 3.82 19.65
C ASN A 371 -11.04 5.11 20.46
N HIS A 372 -12.08 5.94 20.59
CA HIS A 372 -12.09 7.18 21.37
C HIS A 372 -12.26 6.92 22.86
#